data_f97bd96dea639a8d4eb52fdb18b5261f
#
_entry.id   f97bd96dea639a8d4eb52fdb18b5261f
#
_cell.length_a   1.000
_cell.length_b   1.000
_cell.length_c   1.000
_cell.angle_alpha   90.00
_cell.angle_beta   90.00
_cell.angle_gamma   90.00
#
_symmetry.space_group_name_H-M   'P 1'
#
loop_
_entity.id
_entity.type
_entity.pdbx_description
1 polymer ?
#
loop_
_entity_poly.entity_id
_entity_poly.type
_entity_poly.pdbx_seq_one_letter_code
_entity_poly.pdbx_strand_id
1 'polypeptide(L)'
;MENCVIQEITYIDEFLSLCEMASKSKHPNAKNYDVAQMKKRWNKYLIITKLIKGDEVIAFSGVYDYGNNLVRVVDRLYIEQKYRYNFMTKSIANPIKPALQYFIPYQTQWATDKGYDCFFSIQTRRKRNAMERLTRQLHPSLGYRLLPDLYETCDPKNPLCIQNISATRDNIPL
;
A
#
# COMPACT_ATOMS: atom_id res chain seq x y z
N MET A 1 11.25 20.60 -2.06
CA MET A 1 10.62 19.28 -1.78
C MET A 1 11.34 18.68 -0.59
N GLU A 2 10.64 18.44 0.49
CA GLU A 2 11.25 17.80 1.66
C GLU A 2 11.63 16.36 1.30
N ASN A 3 12.90 16.04 1.46
CA ASN A 3 13.44 14.75 1.06
C ASN A 3 12.92 13.65 2.00
N CYS A 4 11.98 12.84 1.50
CA CYS A 4 11.67 11.55 2.12
C CYS A 4 12.62 10.49 1.59
N VAL A 5 13.02 9.58 2.47
CA VAL A 5 13.91 8.47 2.14
C VAL A 5 13.16 7.16 2.39
N ILE A 6 13.24 6.23 1.44
CA ILE A 6 12.72 4.89 1.61
C ILE A 6 13.84 3.97 2.10
N GLN A 7 13.53 3.14 3.10
CA GLN A 7 14.47 2.14 3.66
C GLN A 7 13.79 0.81 3.86
N GLU A 8 14.54 -0.27 3.70
CA GLU A 8 14.09 -1.60 4.03
C GLU A 8 14.14 -1.85 5.54
N ILE A 9 13.16 -2.58 6.06
CA ILE A 9 13.13 -3.07 7.43
C ILE A 9 13.64 -4.50 7.42
N THR A 10 14.78 -4.72 8.05
CA THR A 10 15.47 -6.02 8.04
C THR A 10 15.22 -6.85 9.31
N TYR A 11 14.77 -6.22 10.39
CA TYR A 11 14.55 -6.86 11.68
C TYR A 11 13.08 -6.92 12.03
N ILE A 12 12.63 -8.10 12.46
CA ILE A 12 11.24 -8.31 12.87
C ILE A 12 10.81 -7.40 14.01
N ASP A 13 11.71 -7.11 14.97
CA ASP A 13 11.38 -6.28 16.14
C ASP A 13 11.06 -4.85 15.74
N GLU A 14 11.78 -4.28 14.78
CA GLU A 14 11.45 -2.96 14.24
C GLU A 14 10.08 -2.97 13.57
N PHE A 15 9.81 -3.99 12.75
CA PHE A 15 8.53 -4.14 12.08
C PHE A 15 7.36 -4.25 13.08
N LEU A 16 7.50 -5.11 14.11
CA LEU A 16 6.46 -5.30 15.10
C LEU A 16 6.23 -4.04 15.95
N SER A 17 7.28 -3.28 16.22
CA SER A 17 7.18 -1.96 16.89
C SER A 17 6.34 -0.96 16.09
N LEU A 18 6.55 -0.90 14.77
CA LEU A 18 5.74 -0.07 13.88
C LEU A 18 4.29 -0.57 13.78
N CYS A 19 4.07 -1.87 13.78
CA CYS A 19 2.73 -2.46 13.80
C CYS A 19 1.99 -2.12 15.12
N GLU A 20 2.67 -2.18 16.25
CA GLU A 20 2.10 -1.80 17.54
C GLU A 20 1.66 -0.33 17.54
N MET A 21 2.50 0.57 17.05
CA MET A 21 2.17 1.98 16.87
C MET A 21 0.93 2.15 15.96
N ALA A 22 0.90 1.46 14.82
CA ALA A 22 -0.19 1.52 13.87
C ALA A 22 -1.51 0.98 14.45
N SER A 23 -1.45 -0.11 15.23
CA SER A 23 -2.62 -0.73 15.87
C SER A 23 -3.29 0.17 16.91
N LYS A 24 -2.51 1.02 17.58
CA LYS A 24 -2.98 2.00 18.56
C LYS A 24 -3.42 3.32 17.94
N SER A 25 -3.22 3.49 16.64
CA SER A 25 -3.57 4.72 15.93
C SER A 25 -5.08 4.84 15.67
N LYS A 26 -5.51 6.05 15.30
CA LYS A 26 -6.88 6.29 14.80
C LYS A 26 -7.07 5.90 13.33
N HIS A 27 -6.20 5.05 12.78
CA HIS A 27 -6.32 4.60 11.41
C HIS A 27 -7.58 3.74 11.24
N PRO A 28 -8.38 3.91 10.16
CA PRO A 28 -9.58 3.11 9.92
C PRO A 28 -9.30 1.60 9.90
N ASN A 29 -8.10 1.22 9.50
CA ASN A 29 -7.65 -0.17 9.42
C ASN A 29 -6.66 -0.55 10.55
N ALA A 30 -6.66 0.17 11.67
CA ALA A 30 -5.74 -0.09 12.79
C ALA A 30 -5.73 -1.56 13.24
N LYS A 31 -6.90 -2.21 13.27
CA LYS A 31 -7.04 -3.64 13.57
C LYS A 31 -6.22 -4.57 12.67
N ASN A 32 -5.88 -4.13 11.46
CA ASN A 32 -5.10 -4.92 10.50
C ASN A 32 -3.61 -4.97 10.85
N TYR A 33 -3.19 -4.20 11.85
CA TYR A 33 -1.80 -4.14 12.33
C TYR A 33 -1.63 -4.82 13.69
N ASP A 34 -2.58 -5.68 14.08
CA ASP A 34 -2.44 -6.51 15.28
C ASP A 34 -1.10 -7.26 15.26
N VAL A 35 -0.34 -7.10 16.35
CA VAL A 35 1.05 -7.58 16.41
C VAL A 35 1.14 -9.09 16.23
N ALA A 36 0.21 -9.85 16.81
CA ALA A 36 0.22 -11.31 16.69
C ALA A 36 -0.06 -11.75 15.26
N GLN A 37 -1.00 -11.10 14.58
CA GLN A 37 -1.27 -11.35 13.15
C GLN A 37 -0.09 -10.96 12.26
N MET A 38 0.50 -9.81 12.51
CA MET A 38 1.62 -9.32 11.70
C MET A 38 2.89 -10.16 11.90
N LYS A 39 3.10 -10.68 13.11
CA LYS A 39 4.18 -11.64 13.37
C LYS A 39 4.03 -12.92 12.54
N LYS A 40 2.80 -13.45 12.42
CA LYS A 40 2.53 -14.61 11.55
C LYS A 40 2.75 -14.31 10.08
N ARG A 41 2.48 -13.08 9.64
CA ARG A 41 2.65 -12.64 8.25
C ARG A 41 4.11 -12.35 7.89
N TRP A 42 4.99 -12.12 8.86
CA TRP A 42 6.38 -11.72 8.63
C TRP A 42 7.08 -12.61 7.59
N ASN A 43 6.94 -13.93 7.72
CA ASN A 43 7.60 -14.88 6.82
C ASN A 43 7.04 -14.88 5.39
N LYS A 44 5.92 -14.22 5.14
CA LYS A 44 5.31 -14.05 3.82
C LYS A 44 5.69 -12.73 3.16
N TYR A 45 6.30 -11.82 3.89
CA TYR A 45 6.87 -10.62 3.31
C TYR A 45 8.25 -10.91 2.74
N LEU A 46 8.46 -10.52 1.49
CA LEU A 46 9.76 -10.60 0.82
C LEU A 46 10.62 -9.41 1.16
N ILE A 47 10.01 -8.22 1.23
CA ILE A 47 10.57 -7.02 1.84
C ILE A 47 9.47 -6.23 2.56
N ILE A 48 9.88 -5.46 3.54
CA ILE A 48 9.06 -4.41 4.15
C ILE A 48 9.87 -3.13 4.07
N THR A 49 9.21 -2.06 3.68
CA THR A 49 9.85 -0.75 3.51
C THR A 49 9.15 0.30 4.36
N LYS A 50 9.93 1.22 4.89
CA LYS A 50 9.47 2.41 5.61
C LYS A 50 9.86 3.67 4.86
N LEU A 51 9.03 4.70 4.98
CA LEU A 51 9.29 6.03 4.47
C LEU A 51 9.62 6.95 5.63
N ILE A 52 10.77 7.59 5.54
CA ILE A 52 11.32 8.47 6.58
C ILE A 52 11.34 9.91 6.07
N LYS A 53 10.89 10.82 6.91
CA LYS A 53 10.98 12.26 6.71
C LYS A 53 11.71 12.88 7.91
N GLY A 54 12.91 13.40 7.70
CA GLY A 54 13.80 13.76 8.83
C GLY A 54 14.11 12.49 9.65
N ASP A 55 13.80 12.52 10.93
CA ASP A 55 14.00 11.38 11.84
C ASP A 55 12.71 10.56 12.09
N GLU A 56 11.64 10.90 11.39
CA GLU A 56 10.33 10.30 11.63
C GLU A 56 9.96 9.27 10.57
N VAL A 57 9.51 8.09 11.01
CA VAL A 57 8.87 7.12 10.13
C VAL A 57 7.43 7.56 9.89
N ILE A 58 7.11 7.95 8.67
CA ILE A 58 5.81 8.51 8.31
C ILE A 58 4.87 7.50 7.63
N ALA A 59 5.41 6.42 7.11
CA ALA A 59 4.64 5.36 6.48
C ALA A 59 5.47 4.08 6.40
N PHE A 60 4.79 2.94 6.28
CA PHE A 60 5.42 1.67 5.93
C PHE A 60 4.47 0.77 5.14
N SER A 61 5.02 -0.14 4.38
CA SER A 61 4.29 -1.20 3.69
C SER A 61 5.24 -2.32 3.25
N GLY A 62 4.68 -3.45 2.82
CA GLY A 62 5.46 -4.60 2.41
C GLY A 62 5.12 -5.12 1.03
N VAL A 63 6.00 -5.97 0.51
CA VAL A 63 5.78 -6.83 -0.65
C VAL A 63 5.45 -8.22 -0.14
N TYR A 64 4.22 -8.66 -0.36
CA TYR A 64 3.70 -9.92 0.15
C TYR A 64 3.71 -11.01 -0.92
N ASP A 65 4.21 -12.17 -0.56
CA ASP A 65 4.30 -13.33 -1.45
C ASP A 65 2.96 -14.05 -1.56
N TYR A 66 2.40 -14.09 -2.76
CA TYR A 66 1.18 -14.84 -3.09
C TYR A 66 1.49 -16.23 -3.65
N GLY A 67 2.76 -16.58 -3.81
CA GLY A 67 3.18 -17.82 -4.47
C GLY A 67 3.14 -17.71 -6.00
N ASN A 68 3.62 -18.74 -6.69
CA ASN A 68 3.63 -18.81 -8.17
C ASN A 68 4.30 -17.60 -8.84
N ASN A 69 5.36 -17.08 -8.22
CA ASN A 69 6.10 -15.92 -8.72
C ASN A 69 5.28 -14.62 -8.77
N LEU A 70 4.17 -14.53 -8.05
CA LEU A 70 3.30 -13.36 -7.96
C LEU A 70 3.40 -12.72 -6.59
N VAL A 71 3.63 -11.42 -6.56
CA VAL A 71 3.70 -10.64 -5.32
C VAL A 71 2.72 -9.48 -5.33
N ARG A 72 2.21 -9.15 -4.15
CA ARG A 72 1.42 -7.94 -3.94
C ARG A 72 2.32 -6.85 -3.37
N VAL A 73 2.48 -5.77 -4.12
CA VAL A 73 3.15 -4.56 -3.62
C VAL A 73 2.20 -3.70 -2.80
N VAL A 74 2.74 -2.88 -1.93
CA VAL A 74 1.98 -1.98 -1.04
C VAL A 74 0.96 -2.75 -0.19
N ASP A 75 1.34 -3.94 0.27
CA ASP A 75 0.53 -4.68 1.25
C ASP A 75 0.63 -4.03 2.63
N ARG A 76 -0.51 -3.91 3.32
CA ARG A 76 -0.61 -3.32 4.66
C ARG A 76 0.01 -1.93 4.75
N LEU A 77 -0.38 -1.03 3.85
CA LEU A 77 0.05 0.36 3.87
C LEU A 77 -0.47 1.08 5.12
N TYR A 78 0.46 1.55 5.94
CA TYR A 78 0.21 2.49 7.01
C TYR A 78 0.78 3.86 6.65
N ILE A 79 0.05 4.91 6.97
CA ILE A 79 0.49 6.30 6.83
C ILE A 79 0.17 7.01 8.13
N GLU A 80 1.13 7.73 8.69
CA GLU A 80 0.94 8.54 9.90
C GLU A 80 -0.17 9.59 9.68
N GLN A 81 -1.00 9.80 10.71
CA GLN A 81 -2.25 10.55 10.59
C GLN A 81 -2.07 11.94 9.99
N LYS A 82 -1.04 12.67 10.38
CA LYS A 82 -0.78 14.04 9.89
C LYS A 82 -0.44 14.12 8.40
N TYR A 83 -0.08 12.98 7.80
CA TYR A 83 0.23 12.89 6.36
C TYR A 83 -0.91 12.27 5.55
N ARG A 84 -2.02 11.90 6.19
CA ARG A 84 -3.22 11.40 5.51
C ARG A 84 -4.07 12.57 5.05
N TYR A 85 -4.79 12.34 3.94
CA TYR A 85 -5.79 13.29 3.50
C TYR A 85 -6.92 13.40 4.53
N ASN A 86 -7.14 14.61 5.03
CA ASN A 86 -8.27 14.88 5.92
C ASN A 86 -9.46 15.37 5.09
N PHE A 87 -10.46 14.51 4.92
CA PHE A 87 -11.69 14.85 4.20
C PHE A 87 -12.51 15.94 4.87
N MET A 88 -12.40 16.09 6.18
CA MET A 88 -13.21 17.04 6.94
C MET A 88 -12.72 18.48 6.78
N THR A 89 -11.44 18.70 6.65
CA THR A 89 -10.86 20.05 6.61
C THR A 89 -10.65 20.57 5.20
N LYS A 90 -10.77 19.69 4.17
CA LYS A 90 -10.37 19.99 2.78
C LYS A 90 -8.96 20.60 2.66
N SER A 91 -8.25 20.63 3.74
CA SER A 91 -6.89 21.13 3.85
C SER A 91 -5.97 20.09 3.24
N ILE A 92 -5.64 20.29 2.00
CA ILE A 92 -4.52 19.63 1.33
C ILE A 92 -3.25 20.34 1.80
N ALA A 93 -2.88 20.17 3.04
CA ALA A 93 -1.49 20.39 3.41
C ALA A 93 -0.69 19.29 2.71
N ASN A 94 -0.40 19.53 1.44
CA ASN A 94 0.45 18.74 0.56
C ASN A 94 0.42 17.24 0.89
N PRO A 95 -0.63 16.48 0.47
CA PRO A 95 -0.69 15.07 0.83
C PRO A 95 0.49 14.40 0.15
N ILE A 96 1.50 14.08 0.95
CA ILE A 96 2.48 13.10 0.51
C ILE A 96 1.65 11.88 0.14
N LYS A 97 1.75 11.44 -1.08
CA LYS A 97 1.11 10.22 -1.54
C LYS A 97 2.13 9.07 -1.46
N PRO A 98 2.41 8.54 -0.26
CA PRO A 98 3.51 7.59 -0.05
C PRO A 98 3.43 6.40 -0.98
N ALA A 99 2.21 5.90 -1.23
CA ALA A 99 2.02 4.79 -2.15
C ALA A 99 2.47 5.16 -3.57
N LEU A 100 1.97 6.28 -4.12
CA LEU A 100 2.21 6.65 -5.50
C LEU A 100 3.62 7.16 -5.77
N GLN A 101 4.16 7.94 -4.84
CA GLN A 101 5.43 8.62 -5.06
C GLN A 101 6.64 7.76 -4.67
N TYR A 102 6.46 6.83 -3.71
CA TYR A 102 7.57 6.09 -3.14
C TYR A 102 7.39 4.58 -3.18
N PHE A 103 6.35 4.02 -2.56
CA PHE A 103 6.25 2.58 -2.38
C PHE A 103 5.99 1.82 -3.67
N ILE A 104 5.01 2.25 -4.48
CA ILE A 104 4.71 1.55 -5.74
C ILE A 104 5.93 1.55 -6.67
N PRO A 105 6.59 2.69 -6.96
CA PRO A 105 7.78 2.70 -7.79
C PRO A 105 8.91 1.82 -7.24
N TYR A 106 9.23 1.98 -5.96
CA TYR A 106 10.33 1.26 -5.34
C TYR A 106 10.08 -0.25 -5.29
N GLN A 107 8.93 -0.66 -4.77
CA GLN A 107 8.60 -2.07 -4.58
C GLN A 107 8.35 -2.77 -5.92
N THR A 108 7.80 -2.08 -6.91
CA THR A 108 7.64 -2.60 -8.26
C THR A 108 9.00 -2.83 -8.92
N GLN A 109 9.92 -1.89 -8.81
CA GLN A 109 11.27 -2.03 -9.34
C GLN A 109 11.99 -3.20 -8.67
N TRP A 110 11.91 -3.28 -7.34
CA TRP A 110 12.48 -4.39 -6.57
C TRP A 110 11.92 -5.74 -7.04
N ALA A 111 10.61 -5.86 -7.17
CA ALA A 111 9.96 -7.09 -7.61
C ALA A 111 10.37 -7.47 -9.04
N THR A 112 10.44 -6.49 -9.95
CA THR A 112 10.86 -6.69 -11.32
C THR A 112 12.31 -7.16 -11.41
N ASP A 113 13.22 -6.55 -10.66
CA ASP A 113 14.64 -6.91 -10.63
C ASP A 113 14.86 -8.33 -10.08
N LYS A 114 13.97 -8.80 -9.22
CA LYS A 114 13.97 -10.18 -8.69
C LYS A 114 13.23 -11.19 -9.57
N GLY A 115 12.61 -10.74 -10.69
CA GLY A 115 11.88 -11.59 -11.60
C GLY A 115 10.45 -11.94 -11.17
N TYR A 116 9.88 -11.22 -10.21
CA TYR A 116 8.49 -11.40 -9.79
C TYR A 116 7.52 -10.62 -10.69
N ASP A 117 6.37 -11.21 -10.94
CA ASP A 117 5.18 -10.49 -11.38
C ASP A 117 4.52 -9.81 -10.18
N CYS A 118 3.99 -8.62 -10.37
CA CYS A 118 3.44 -7.88 -9.25
C CYS A 118 2.10 -7.21 -9.55
N PHE A 119 1.30 -7.06 -8.51
CA PHE A 119 0.07 -6.30 -8.53
C PHE A 119 -0.06 -5.50 -7.23
N PHE A 120 -0.97 -4.54 -7.21
CA PHE A 120 -1.45 -3.93 -5.98
C PHE A 120 -2.97 -3.84 -5.97
N SER A 121 -3.55 -3.80 -4.79
CA SER A 121 -4.98 -3.55 -4.64
C SER A 121 -5.20 -2.53 -3.52
N ILE A 122 -6.15 -1.64 -3.76
CA ILE A 122 -6.53 -0.60 -2.80
C ILE A 122 -8.01 -0.77 -2.50
N GLN A 123 -8.33 -0.93 -1.23
CA GLN A 123 -9.70 -0.86 -0.77
C GLN A 123 -10.13 0.61 -0.73
N THR A 124 -11.21 0.91 -1.42
CA THR A 124 -11.74 2.26 -1.47
C THR A 124 -13.26 2.26 -1.56
N ARG A 125 -13.88 3.21 -0.88
CA ARG A 125 -15.32 3.50 -1.04
C ARG A 125 -15.60 4.29 -2.32
N ARG A 126 -14.55 4.73 -3.02
CA ARG A 126 -14.68 5.54 -4.21
C ARG A 126 -15.06 4.66 -5.40
N LYS A 127 -15.77 5.30 -6.34
CA LYS A 127 -16.13 4.68 -7.60
C LYS A 127 -14.89 4.33 -8.45
N ARG A 128 -15.08 3.43 -9.40
CA ARG A 128 -14.08 3.00 -10.40
C ARG A 128 -13.23 4.15 -10.94
N ASN A 129 -13.84 5.30 -11.24
CA ASN A 129 -13.15 6.46 -11.80
C ASN A 129 -11.98 6.98 -10.95
N ALA A 130 -12.02 6.77 -9.62
CA ALA A 130 -10.92 7.16 -8.75
C ALA A 130 -9.69 6.26 -8.95
N MET A 131 -9.92 4.96 -9.17
CA MET A 131 -8.86 4.00 -9.41
C MET A 131 -8.27 4.15 -10.81
N GLU A 132 -9.09 4.42 -11.81
CA GLU A 132 -8.62 4.73 -13.16
C GLU A 132 -7.73 5.97 -13.16
N ARG A 133 -8.12 7.03 -12.42
CA ARG A 133 -7.27 8.22 -12.25
C ARG A 133 -5.96 7.89 -11.55
N LEU A 134 -6.01 7.04 -10.52
CA LEU A 134 -4.83 6.60 -9.80
C LEU A 134 -3.86 5.86 -10.74
N THR A 135 -4.39 4.90 -11.50
CA THR A 135 -3.60 4.12 -12.47
C THR A 135 -2.96 5.00 -13.53
N ARG A 136 -3.67 6.03 -14.03
CA ARG A 136 -3.12 7.00 -14.98
C ARG A 136 -2.03 7.90 -14.38
N GLN A 137 -1.99 8.07 -13.05
CA GLN A 137 -0.95 8.84 -12.36
C GLN A 137 0.33 8.02 -12.15
N LEU A 138 0.28 6.71 -12.33
CA LEU A 138 1.47 5.86 -12.27
C LEU A 138 2.32 6.09 -13.53
N HIS A 139 3.63 6.07 -13.32
CA HIS A 139 4.54 6.23 -14.44
C HIS A 139 4.35 5.08 -15.45
N PRO A 140 4.24 5.35 -16.77
CA PRO A 140 4.02 4.30 -17.76
C PRO A 140 5.06 3.16 -17.74
N SER A 141 6.31 3.46 -17.35
CA SER A 141 7.38 2.46 -17.24
C SER A 141 7.11 1.37 -16.21
N LEU A 142 6.19 1.60 -15.27
CA LEU A 142 5.77 0.59 -14.29
C LEU A 142 4.82 -0.45 -14.90
N GLY A 143 4.16 -0.15 -16.02
CA GLY A 143 3.32 -1.08 -16.77
C GLY A 143 2.07 -1.55 -16.03
N TYR A 144 1.51 -0.74 -15.14
CA TYR A 144 0.28 -1.07 -14.46
C TYR A 144 -0.95 -0.81 -15.31
N ARG A 145 -1.93 -1.71 -15.21
CA ARG A 145 -3.26 -1.55 -15.78
C ARG A 145 -4.33 -1.94 -14.77
N LEU A 146 -5.52 -1.41 -14.94
CA LEU A 146 -6.68 -1.75 -14.13
C LEU A 146 -7.24 -3.10 -14.56
N LEU A 147 -7.52 -3.99 -13.58
CA LEU A 147 -8.22 -5.25 -13.79
C LEU A 147 -9.70 -5.08 -13.41
N PRO A 148 -10.60 -4.91 -14.39
CA PRO A 148 -12.01 -4.68 -14.11
C PRO A 148 -12.72 -5.89 -13.47
N ASP A 149 -12.24 -7.11 -13.73
CA ASP A 149 -12.88 -8.35 -13.27
C ASP A 149 -12.65 -8.65 -11.78
N LEU A 150 -11.75 -7.91 -11.13
CA LEU A 150 -11.48 -8.03 -9.69
C LEU A 150 -12.32 -7.05 -8.84
N TYR A 151 -13.39 -6.53 -9.41
CA TYR A 151 -14.36 -5.72 -8.69
C TYR A 151 -15.19 -6.55 -7.73
N GLU A 152 -15.06 -6.29 -6.45
CA GLU A 152 -16.07 -6.64 -5.48
C GLU A 152 -17.06 -5.48 -5.37
N THR A 153 -18.28 -5.72 -5.84
CA THR A 153 -19.35 -4.75 -5.65
C THR A 153 -19.81 -4.75 -4.21
N CYS A 154 -19.81 -3.57 -3.61
CA CYS A 154 -20.32 -3.39 -2.25
C CYS A 154 -21.81 -3.72 -2.18
N ASP A 155 -22.23 -4.45 -1.15
CA ASP A 155 -23.63 -4.56 -0.79
C ASP A 155 -24.15 -3.16 -0.41
N PRO A 156 -25.13 -2.60 -1.14
CA PRO A 156 -25.67 -1.28 -0.87
C PRO A 156 -26.35 -1.17 0.51
N LYS A 157 -26.67 -2.30 1.14
CA LYS A 157 -27.23 -2.36 2.51
C LYS A 157 -26.14 -2.29 3.59
N ASN A 158 -24.88 -2.45 3.23
CA ASN A 158 -23.77 -2.39 4.16
C ASN A 158 -22.93 -1.13 3.92
N PRO A 159 -23.12 -0.05 4.69
CA PRO A 159 -22.38 1.20 4.51
C PRO A 159 -20.87 1.05 4.79
N LEU A 160 -20.43 -0.04 5.40
CA LEU A 160 -19.03 -0.37 5.65
C LEU A 160 -18.39 -1.17 4.52
N CYS A 161 -19.16 -1.53 3.49
CA CYS A 161 -18.63 -2.23 2.34
C CYS A 161 -17.60 -1.35 1.61
N ILE A 162 -16.43 -1.90 1.39
CA ILE A 162 -15.32 -1.24 0.72
C ILE A 162 -15.11 -1.93 -0.63
N GLN A 163 -15.16 -1.12 -1.67
CA GLN A 163 -14.87 -1.61 -3.02
C GLN A 163 -13.38 -1.93 -3.15
N ASN A 164 -13.07 -3.16 -3.53
CA ASN A 164 -11.71 -3.61 -3.78
C ASN A 164 -11.42 -3.51 -5.29
N ILE A 165 -10.38 -2.75 -5.63
CA ILE A 165 -9.97 -2.54 -7.01
C ILE A 165 -8.49 -2.90 -7.10
N SER A 166 -8.15 -3.73 -8.07
CA SER A 166 -6.78 -4.12 -8.34
C SER A 166 -6.28 -3.53 -9.65
N ALA A 167 -5.01 -3.18 -9.67
CA ALA A 167 -4.26 -2.87 -10.87
C ALA A 167 -3.03 -3.78 -10.92
N THR A 168 -2.65 -4.21 -12.10
CA THR A 168 -1.50 -5.08 -12.32
C THR A 168 -0.70 -4.61 -13.52
N ARG A 169 0.50 -5.14 -13.66
CA ARG A 169 1.37 -4.84 -14.80
C ARG A 169 0.87 -5.55 -16.06
N ASP A 170 1.12 -4.93 -17.21
CA ASP A 170 0.65 -5.45 -18.50
C ASP A 170 1.22 -6.83 -18.87
N ASN A 171 2.37 -7.18 -18.33
CA ASN A 171 3.04 -8.45 -18.60
C ASN A 171 2.59 -9.61 -17.70
N ILE A 172 1.62 -9.39 -16.80
CA ILE A 172 1.04 -10.47 -16.01
C ILE A 172 -0.01 -11.20 -16.87
N PRO A 173 0.13 -12.51 -17.13
CA PRO A 173 -0.91 -13.27 -17.82
C PRO A 173 -2.16 -13.32 -16.94
N LEU A 174 -3.27 -13.00 -17.52
CA LEU A 174 -4.59 -13.06 -16.89
C LEU A 174 -5.19 -14.46 -17.04
#